data_ef691a3cadbfc8445512a17da5b1705d
#
_entry.id   ef691a3cadbfc8445512a17da5b1705d
#
_cell.length_a   1.000
_cell.length_b   1.000
_cell.length_c   1.000
_cell.angle_alpha   90.00
_cell.angle_beta   90.00
_cell.angle_gamma   90.00
#
_symmetry.space_group_name_H-M   'P 1'
#
loop_
_entity.id
_entity.type
_entity.pdbx_description
1 polymer ?
#
loop_
_entity_poly.entity_id
_entity_poly.type
_entity_poly.pdbx_seq_one_letter_code
_entity_poly.pdbx_strand_id
1 'polypeptide(L)'
;MKYQKDIKEWTLEFAISIVKLSALLKKEKIDFDIVDQVRRSGTSVGANVREAKSSVSRKELVKFYAIALKSANETDFWFEVITKGYDYKSEALNKCWEELKQIEKVIAKIILNLKDDKSTSKE
;
A
#
# COMPACT_ATOMS: atom_id res chain seq x y z
N MET A 1 -11.17 15.13 4.15
CA MET A 1 -11.26 14.14 3.16
C MET A 1 -9.92 13.70 2.72
N LYS A 2 -9.73 12.47 2.89
CA LYS A 2 -8.43 11.93 2.62
C LYS A 2 -8.03 11.93 1.20
N TYR A 3 -8.99 11.80 0.33
CA TYR A 3 -8.64 11.76 -1.06
C TYR A 3 -8.20 13.11 -1.59
N GLN A 4 -8.24 14.10 -0.77
CA GLN A 4 -7.67 15.37 -1.17
C GLN A 4 -6.17 15.37 -1.09
N LYS A 5 -5.64 14.39 -0.42
CA LYS A 5 -4.21 14.26 -0.28
C LYS A 5 -3.62 13.64 -1.53
N ASP A 6 -2.48 14.13 -1.97
CA ASP A 6 -1.76 13.53 -3.08
C ASP A 6 -1.41 12.09 -2.75
N ILE A 7 -1.67 11.17 -3.67
CA ILE A 7 -1.42 9.75 -3.44
C ILE A 7 0.05 9.48 -3.11
N LYS A 8 0.96 10.23 -3.69
CA LYS A 8 2.39 10.05 -3.41
C LYS A 8 2.70 10.40 -1.96
N GLU A 9 2.14 11.50 -1.48
CA GLU A 9 2.36 11.93 -0.11
C GLU A 9 1.65 11.00 0.87
N TRP A 10 0.45 10.60 0.52
CA TRP A 10 -0.35 9.72 1.36
C TRP A 10 0.34 8.38 1.56
N THR A 11 0.87 7.79 0.49
CA THR A 11 1.52 6.49 0.61
C THR A 11 2.87 6.58 1.28
N LEU A 12 3.53 7.75 1.24
CA LEU A 12 4.72 7.96 2.04
C LEU A 12 4.35 7.96 3.53
N GLU A 13 3.30 8.69 3.89
CA GLU A 13 2.85 8.71 5.29
C GLU A 13 2.43 7.33 5.75
N PHE A 14 1.78 6.59 4.87
CA PHE A 14 1.41 5.23 5.19
C PHE A 14 2.65 4.36 5.43
N ALA A 15 3.68 4.52 4.61
CA ALA A 15 4.92 3.77 4.78
C ALA A 15 5.55 4.07 6.13
N ILE A 16 5.50 5.32 6.56
CA ILE A 16 6.02 5.72 7.87
C ILE A 16 5.22 5.03 8.98
N SER A 17 3.89 5.00 8.83
CA SER A 17 3.04 4.30 9.79
C SER A 17 3.36 2.81 9.84
N ILE A 18 3.68 2.22 8.70
CA ILE A 18 4.05 0.80 8.64
C ILE A 18 5.35 0.54 9.39
N VAL A 19 6.32 1.45 9.28
CA VAL A 19 7.57 1.30 10.02
C VAL A 19 7.31 1.33 11.52
N LYS A 20 6.46 2.26 11.95
CA LYS A 20 6.10 2.37 13.37
C LYS A 20 5.33 1.15 13.84
N LEU A 21 4.40 0.67 13.02
CA LEU A 21 3.64 -0.52 13.35
C LEU A 21 4.57 -1.73 13.45
N SER A 22 5.54 -1.83 12.56
CA SER A 22 6.48 -2.95 12.59
C SER A 22 7.24 -3.00 13.91
N ALA A 23 7.65 -1.84 14.41
CA ALA A 23 8.35 -1.78 15.70
C ALA A 23 7.45 -2.27 16.83
N LEU A 24 6.17 -1.88 16.79
CA LEU A 24 5.21 -2.31 17.79
C LEU A 24 5.00 -3.82 17.72
N LEU A 25 4.84 -4.37 16.52
CA LEU A 25 4.62 -5.80 16.35
C LEU A 25 5.78 -6.62 16.89
N LYS A 26 7.01 -6.12 16.73
CA LYS A 26 8.16 -6.79 17.29
C LYS A 26 8.10 -6.85 18.80
N LYS A 27 7.67 -5.78 19.43
CA LYS A 27 7.52 -5.74 20.86
C LYS A 27 6.48 -6.73 21.33
N GLU A 28 5.45 -6.93 20.52
CA GLU A 28 4.37 -7.84 20.86
C GLU A 28 4.72 -9.29 20.51
N LYS A 29 5.97 -9.51 20.15
CA LYS A 29 6.50 -10.85 19.90
C LYS A 29 5.89 -11.57 18.71
N ILE A 30 5.45 -10.81 17.73
CA ILE A 30 5.11 -11.36 16.43
C ILE A 30 6.43 -11.75 15.78
N ASP A 31 6.50 -12.91 15.17
CA ASP A 31 7.73 -13.42 14.59
C ASP A 31 8.36 -12.42 13.63
N PHE A 32 9.67 -12.30 13.73
CA PHE A 32 10.41 -11.33 12.93
C PHE A 32 10.15 -11.49 11.44
N ASP A 33 10.07 -12.74 10.96
CA ASP A 33 9.86 -13.00 9.54
C ASP A 33 8.55 -12.38 9.05
N ILE A 34 7.51 -12.52 9.86
CA ILE A 34 6.20 -11.98 9.50
C ILE A 34 6.22 -10.47 9.54
N VAL A 35 6.83 -9.90 10.57
CA VAL A 35 6.93 -8.45 10.68
C VAL A 35 7.71 -7.88 9.51
N ASP A 36 8.76 -8.57 9.09
CA ASP A 36 9.57 -8.12 7.97
C ASP A 36 8.75 -8.08 6.68
N GLN A 37 7.87 -9.05 6.48
CA GLN A 37 7.00 -9.07 5.31
C GLN A 37 6.04 -7.87 5.32
N VAL A 38 5.51 -7.53 6.48
CA VAL A 38 4.64 -6.36 6.61
C VAL A 38 5.42 -5.10 6.22
N ARG A 39 6.63 -4.97 6.74
CA ARG A 39 7.44 -3.78 6.50
C ARG A 39 7.78 -3.67 5.02
N ARG A 40 8.21 -4.77 4.42
CA ARG A 40 8.58 -4.77 3.01
C ARG A 40 7.42 -4.44 2.10
N SER A 41 6.31 -5.15 2.27
CA SER A 41 5.16 -4.95 1.39
C SER A 41 4.51 -3.59 1.62
N GLY A 42 4.38 -3.19 2.88
CA GLY A 42 3.72 -1.93 3.21
C GLY A 42 4.47 -0.71 2.70
N THR A 43 5.81 -0.73 2.81
CA THR A 43 6.59 0.39 2.32
C THR A 43 6.73 0.36 0.81
N SER A 44 6.58 -0.80 0.19
CA SER A 44 6.65 -0.93 -1.25
C SER A 44 5.50 -0.22 -1.97
N VAL A 45 4.37 -0.05 -1.29
CA VAL A 45 3.24 0.67 -1.88
C VAL A 45 3.67 2.07 -2.28
N GLY A 46 4.22 2.81 -1.33
CA GLY A 46 4.65 4.18 -1.60
C GLY A 46 5.84 4.28 -2.53
N ALA A 47 6.75 3.32 -2.40
CA ALA A 47 7.93 3.31 -3.27
C ALA A 47 7.52 3.19 -4.72
N ASN A 48 6.53 2.36 -5.02
CA ASN A 48 6.09 2.17 -6.40
C ASN A 48 5.19 3.30 -6.88
N VAL A 49 4.44 3.93 -5.99
CA VAL A 49 3.70 5.14 -6.38
C VAL A 49 4.69 6.23 -6.78
N ARG A 50 5.78 6.34 -6.05
CA ARG A 50 6.81 7.32 -6.38
C ARG A 50 7.43 7.04 -7.75
N GLU A 51 7.68 5.75 -8.03
CA GLU A 51 8.21 5.39 -9.34
C GLU A 51 7.20 5.71 -10.44
N ALA A 52 5.92 5.48 -10.16
CA ALA A 52 4.88 5.79 -11.14
C ALA A 52 4.90 7.27 -11.48
N LYS A 53 5.01 8.12 -10.46
CA LYS A 53 5.01 9.57 -10.66
C LYS A 53 6.23 10.05 -11.45
N SER A 54 7.29 9.28 -11.46
CA SER A 54 8.51 9.61 -12.20
C SER A 54 8.56 8.96 -13.57
N SER A 55 7.51 8.24 -13.95
CA SER A 55 7.50 7.49 -15.19
C SER A 55 7.48 8.40 -16.39
N VAL A 56 8.12 7.95 -17.47
CA VAL A 56 8.21 8.73 -18.69
C VAL A 56 7.17 8.29 -19.73
N SER A 57 6.47 7.19 -19.51
CA SER A 57 5.46 6.73 -20.44
C SER A 57 4.22 6.28 -19.69
N ARG A 58 3.08 6.27 -20.38
CA ARG A 58 1.85 5.81 -19.78
C ARG A 58 1.94 4.33 -19.40
N LYS A 59 2.58 3.55 -20.23
CA LYS A 59 2.74 2.13 -19.96
C LYS A 59 3.49 1.90 -18.66
N GLU A 60 4.56 2.65 -18.45
CA GLU A 60 5.34 2.57 -17.25
C GLU A 60 4.55 3.03 -16.04
N LEU A 61 3.80 4.11 -16.22
CA LEU A 61 2.96 4.65 -15.17
C LEU A 61 1.97 3.61 -14.66
N VAL A 62 1.25 2.95 -15.59
CA VAL A 62 0.29 1.91 -15.23
C VAL A 62 1.00 0.76 -14.55
N LYS A 63 2.16 0.37 -15.06
CA LYS A 63 2.91 -0.73 -14.50
C LYS A 63 3.26 -0.50 -13.03
N PHE A 64 3.76 0.69 -12.70
CA PHE A 64 4.17 0.94 -11.32
C PHE A 64 2.99 1.09 -10.38
N TYR A 65 1.87 1.65 -10.85
CA TYR A 65 0.67 1.66 -10.02
C TYR A 65 0.15 0.24 -9.79
N ALA A 66 0.26 -0.64 -10.80
CA ALA A 66 -0.17 -2.02 -10.64
C ALA A 66 0.70 -2.75 -9.60
N ILE A 67 2.01 -2.48 -9.60
CA ILE A 67 2.89 -3.08 -8.61
C ILE A 67 2.55 -2.54 -7.21
N ALA A 68 2.24 -1.25 -7.12
CA ALA A 68 1.84 -0.67 -5.84
C ALA A 68 0.59 -1.36 -5.31
N LEU A 69 -0.40 -1.59 -6.17
CA LEU A 69 -1.63 -2.25 -5.76
C LEU A 69 -1.35 -3.68 -5.31
N LYS A 70 -0.48 -4.37 -6.02
CA LYS A 70 -0.10 -5.72 -5.65
C LYS A 70 0.57 -5.73 -4.27
N SER A 71 1.42 -4.76 -4.00
CA SER A 71 2.08 -4.65 -2.71
C SER A 71 1.07 -4.38 -1.59
N ALA A 72 0.06 -3.56 -1.89
CA ALA A 72 -1.00 -3.29 -0.92
C ALA A 72 -1.80 -4.56 -0.61
N ASN A 73 -2.11 -5.34 -1.63
CA ASN A 73 -2.81 -6.60 -1.43
C ASN A 73 -1.98 -7.57 -0.60
N GLU A 74 -0.68 -7.56 -0.80
CA GLU A 74 0.20 -8.42 -0.02
C GLU A 74 0.22 -7.99 1.44
N THR A 75 0.23 -6.70 1.70
CA THR A 75 0.19 -6.19 3.06
C THR A 75 -1.12 -6.57 3.75
N ASP A 76 -2.22 -6.51 3.01
CA ASP A 76 -3.54 -6.94 3.45
C ASP A 76 -3.47 -8.38 3.94
N PHE A 77 -2.86 -9.24 3.13
CA PHE A 77 -2.68 -10.64 3.47
C PHE A 77 -1.92 -10.81 4.79
N TRP A 78 -0.82 -10.09 4.96
CA TRP A 78 -0.03 -10.22 6.18
C TRP A 78 -0.77 -9.73 7.42
N PHE A 79 -1.57 -8.68 7.26
CA PHE A 79 -2.39 -8.20 8.37
C PHE A 79 -3.39 -9.28 8.79
N GLU A 80 -3.95 -9.98 7.83
CA GLU A 80 -4.90 -11.04 8.13
C GLU A 80 -4.19 -12.22 8.80
N VAL A 81 -3.01 -12.58 8.33
CA VAL A 81 -2.22 -13.64 8.94
C VAL A 81 -1.92 -13.32 10.41
N ILE A 82 -1.54 -12.09 10.69
CA ILE A 82 -1.23 -11.69 12.05
C ILE A 82 -2.47 -11.74 12.93
N THR A 83 -3.57 -11.20 12.45
CA THR A 83 -4.79 -11.13 13.22
C THR A 83 -5.31 -12.52 13.56
N LYS A 84 -5.32 -13.40 12.58
CA LYS A 84 -5.88 -14.74 12.78
C LYS A 84 -4.87 -15.73 13.33
N GLY A 85 -3.61 -15.60 12.91
CA GLY A 85 -2.57 -16.54 13.32
C GLY A 85 -2.11 -16.34 14.73
N TYR A 86 -2.07 -15.10 15.20
CA TYR A 86 -1.63 -14.79 16.55
C TYR A 86 -2.79 -14.36 17.46
N ASP A 87 -4.01 -14.36 16.91
CA ASP A 87 -5.16 -13.87 17.65
C ASP A 87 -4.86 -12.48 18.20
N TYR A 88 -4.24 -11.65 17.36
CA TYR A 88 -3.74 -10.34 17.75
C TYR A 88 -4.63 -9.22 17.27
N LYS A 89 -4.89 -8.28 18.14
CA LYS A 89 -5.67 -7.10 17.80
C LYS A 89 -5.02 -5.89 18.44
N SER A 90 -4.98 -4.81 17.71
CA SER A 90 -4.53 -3.54 18.29
C SER A 90 -5.13 -2.41 17.49
N GLU A 91 -5.26 -1.27 18.13
CA GLU A 91 -5.77 -0.09 17.49
C GLU A 91 -4.83 0.36 16.38
N ALA A 92 -3.53 0.24 16.59
CA ALA A 92 -2.54 0.64 15.60
C ALA A 92 -2.64 -0.19 14.34
N LEU A 93 -2.79 -1.51 14.49
CA LEU A 93 -2.93 -2.38 13.34
C LEU A 93 -4.23 -2.09 12.59
N ASN A 94 -5.33 -1.94 13.32
CA ASN A 94 -6.62 -1.69 12.69
C ASN A 94 -6.61 -0.37 11.92
N LYS A 95 -5.98 0.63 12.47
CA LYS A 95 -5.91 1.92 11.81
C LYS A 95 -5.13 1.86 10.52
N CYS A 96 -3.99 1.17 10.53
CA CYS A 96 -3.22 0.97 9.31
C CYS A 96 -4.01 0.18 8.28
N TRP A 97 -4.74 -0.83 8.75
CA TRP A 97 -5.51 -1.70 7.85
C TRP A 97 -6.62 -0.93 7.15
N GLU A 98 -7.33 -0.10 7.92
CA GLU A 98 -8.39 0.73 7.34
C GLU A 98 -7.83 1.68 6.30
N GLU A 99 -6.71 2.28 6.60
CA GLU A 99 -6.09 3.19 5.66
C GLU A 99 -5.62 2.46 4.41
N LEU A 100 -5.08 1.28 4.59
CA LEU A 100 -4.65 0.44 3.47
C LEU A 100 -5.79 0.15 2.52
N LYS A 101 -6.97 -0.18 3.07
CA LYS A 101 -8.14 -0.44 2.25
C LYS A 101 -8.52 0.75 1.38
N GLN A 102 -8.42 1.93 1.96
CA GLN A 102 -8.73 3.14 1.20
C GLN A 102 -7.70 3.39 0.10
N ILE A 103 -6.43 3.17 0.42
CA ILE A 103 -5.36 3.33 -0.56
C ILE A 103 -5.55 2.36 -1.72
N GLU A 104 -5.92 1.10 -1.42
CA GLU A 104 -6.19 0.12 -2.47
C GLU A 104 -7.26 0.61 -3.44
N LYS A 105 -8.33 1.16 -2.90
CA LYS A 105 -9.43 1.64 -3.74
C LYS A 105 -8.99 2.80 -4.62
N VAL A 106 -8.22 3.70 -4.06
CA VAL A 106 -7.76 4.86 -4.82
C VAL A 106 -6.82 4.45 -5.94
N ILE A 107 -5.86 3.56 -5.63
CA ILE A 107 -4.92 3.11 -6.65
C ILE A 107 -5.64 2.34 -7.75
N ALA A 108 -6.58 1.48 -7.36
CA ALA A 108 -7.35 0.72 -8.35
C ALA A 108 -8.10 1.66 -9.29
N LYS A 109 -8.65 2.73 -8.75
CA LYS A 109 -9.36 3.69 -9.56
C LYS A 109 -8.42 4.46 -10.49
N ILE A 110 -7.24 4.80 -10.00
CA ILE A 110 -6.25 5.46 -10.83
C ILE A 110 -5.91 4.58 -12.03
N ILE A 111 -5.71 3.30 -11.79
CA ILE A 111 -5.38 2.36 -12.87
C ILE A 111 -6.51 2.29 -13.88
N LEU A 112 -7.75 2.18 -13.40
CA LEU A 112 -8.90 2.13 -14.29
C LEU A 112 -9.00 3.39 -15.15
N ASN A 113 -8.81 4.55 -14.53
CA ASN A 113 -8.87 5.82 -15.25
C ASN A 113 -7.78 5.90 -16.32
N LEU A 114 -6.59 5.42 -15.99
CA LEU A 114 -5.51 5.44 -16.94
C LEU A 114 -5.78 4.55 -18.14
N LYS A 115 -6.42 3.41 -17.90
CA LYS A 115 -6.75 2.50 -18.99
C LYS A 115 -7.88 3.03 -19.86
N ASP A 116 -8.84 3.69 -19.24
CA ASP A 116 -9.91 4.32 -20.00
C ASP A 116 -9.39 5.44 -20.88
N ASP A 117 -8.51 6.27 -20.34
CA ASP A 117 -7.89 7.33 -21.11
C ASP A 117 -7.15 6.78 -22.29
N LYS A 118 -6.50 5.63 -22.09
CA LYS A 118 -5.75 5.02 -23.14
C LYS A 118 -6.66 4.61 -24.29
N SER A 119 -7.86 4.16 -23.98
CA SER A 119 -8.77 3.72 -25.01
C SER A 119 -9.26 4.88 -25.85
N THR A 120 -9.27 6.09 -25.32
CA THR A 120 -9.72 7.24 -26.08
C THR A 120 -8.58 8.02 -26.71
N SER A 121 -7.41 7.79 -26.21
CA SER A 121 -6.31 8.56 -26.68
C SER A 121 -5.77 7.99 -27.93
N LYS A 122 -5.45 8.15 -28.81
CA LYS A 122 -4.94 7.57 -30.02
C LYS A 122 -3.46 7.49 -30.02
N GLU A 123 -2.90 7.23 -28.93
CA GLU A 123 -1.49 7.14 -28.92
C GLU A 123 -0.96 5.98 -29.60
#